data_876bd4fcf64f3fd28eb7f5d16e198dfb
#
_entry.id   876bd4fcf64f3fd28eb7f5d16e198dfb
#
_cell.length_a   1.000
_cell.length_b   1.000
_cell.length_c   1.000
_cell.angle_alpha   90.00
_cell.angle_beta   90.00
_cell.angle_gamma   90.00
#
_symmetry.space_group_name_H-M   'P 1'
#
loop_
_entity.id
_entity.type
_entity.pdbx_description
1 polymer ?
#
loop_
_entity_poly.entity_id
_entity_poly.type
_entity_poly.pdbx_seq_one_letter_code
_entity_poly.pdbx_strand_id
1 'polypeptide(L)'
;YMSGASAVVAEAGAAIAFYTQIENGMYKLSPYGEVCKNFNAFTQAYSDVGITYTPIAIALDYYHGMDRQPSGSKAFGKFAYNSGDMMSHNLIDMIWPGTWSVESRGNETGALTNGPYGDSFDFLLQNASQAVLNSYPAIVLSGDVTLTAAEVSRYKAYVKQGGILVLNTAYRDQFPEYKGTLKNNRLDIADGKGKVIMYGPDYSVQALGGIFKELLQKFMPFSFSTNIEHIVNVKDGYMYVTLINSDGVTKTSHGTPIVDNSKTKTVTTSYTGSLAIASVKEIYGGRNVAVNSGKVSVTLKPGEIAILEYRFK
;
A
#
# COMPACT_ATOMS: atom_id res chain seq x y z
N TYR A 1 7.75 -5.53 7.07
CA TYR A 1 9.10 -4.95 7.29
C TYR A 1 9.64 -4.19 6.07
N MET A 2 9.21 -4.51 4.85
CA MET A 2 9.69 -3.79 3.64
C MET A 2 9.38 -2.30 3.70
N SER A 3 8.19 -1.91 4.15
CA SER A 3 7.81 -0.50 4.28
C SER A 3 8.51 0.19 5.46
N GLY A 4 8.82 -0.57 6.52
CA GLY A 4 9.70 -0.09 7.60
C GLY A 4 11.09 0.28 7.08
N ALA A 5 11.63 -0.50 6.11
CA ALA A 5 12.90 -0.18 5.48
C ALA A 5 12.84 1.14 4.67
N SER A 6 11.71 1.45 4.05
CA SER A 6 11.54 2.74 3.34
C SER A 6 11.58 3.94 4.28
N ALA A 7 10.95 3.84 5.46
CA ALA A 7 11.01 4.88 6.48
C ALA A 7 12.41 5.00 7.08
N VAL A 8 13.11 3.88 7.31
CA VAL A 8 14.52 3.86 7.72
C VAL A 8 15.40 4.61 6.72
N VAL A 9 15.18 4.39 5.42
CA VAL A 9 15.90 5.13 4.36
C VAL A 9 15.54 6.61 4.39
N ALA A 10 14.29 6.98 4.61
CA ALA A 10 13.85 8.37 4.72
C ALA A 10 14.46 9.07 5.93
N GLU A 11 14.45 8.42 7.10
CA GLU A 11 15.00 8.95 8.35
C GLU A 11 16.53 9.13 8.27
N ALA A 12 17.24 8.18 7.67
CA ALA A 12 18.70 8.21 7.58
C ALA A 12 19.25 9.10 6.45
N GLY A 13 18.40 9.53 5.53
CA GLY A 13 18.80 10.37 4.41
C GLY A 13 19.65 9.66 3.36
N ALA A 14 20.38 10.46 2.57
CA ALA A 14 21.06 10.01 1.36
C ALA A 14 22.29 9.14 1.52
N ALA A 15 22.74 8.92 2.74
CA ALA A 15 23.95 8.12 2.94
C ALA A 15 23.64 6.66 2.68
N ILE A 16 23.95 6.19 1.49
CA ILE A 16 23.88 4.76 1.12
C ILE A 16 24.93 3.95 1.88
N ALA A 17 25.93 4.60 2.46
CA ALA A 17 27.01 3.94 3.16
C ALA A 17 26.65 3.70 4.64
N PHE A 18 26.75 2.45 5.08
CA PHE A 18 26.56 2.07 6.49
C PHE A 18 27.64 2.67 7.41
N TYR A 19 28.80 3.01 6.85
CA TYR A 19 29.94 3.51 7.60
C TYR A 19 30.41 4.84 7.02
N THR A 20 30.82 5.75 7.90
CA THR A 20 31.52 6.99 7.57
C THR A 20 32.96 6.89 8.04
N GLN A 21 33.92 7.22 7.19
CA GLN A 21 35.32 7.31 7.60
C GLN A 21 35.51 8.49 8.56
N ILE A 22 36.23 8.24 9.63
CA ILE A 22 36.68 9.26 10.59
C ILE A 22 38.22 9.39 10.51
N GLU A 23 38.78 10.32 11.29
CA GLU A 23 40.22 10.53 11.33
C GLU A 23 41.01 9.22 11.59
N ASN A 24 42.22 9.15 11.06
CA ASN A 24 43.17 8.02 11.19
C ASN A 24 42.72 6.71 10.53
N GLY A 25 41.91 6.78 9.47
CA GLY A 25 41.49 5.59 8.71
C GLY A 25 40.51 4.68 9.42
N MET A 26 40.00 5.09 10.58
CA MET A 26 38.92 4.34 11.27
C MET A 26 37.57 4.68 10.65
N TYR A 27 36.60 3.79 10.91
CA TYR A 27 35.22 3.93 10.47
C TYR A 27 34.27 3.90 11.66
N LYS A 28 33.20 4.69 11.58
CA LYS A 28 32.04 4.63 12.50
C LYS A 28 30.78 4.38 11.68
N LEU A 29 29.72 3.91 12.35
CA LEU A 29 28.41 3.83 11.70
C LEU A 29 27.97 5.24 11.28
N SER A 30 27.50 5.36 10.06
CA SER A 30 26.78 6.54 9.59
C SER A 30 25.40 6.63 10.29
N PRO A 31 24.69 7.78 10.23
CA PRO A 31 23.31 7.84 10.70
C PRO A 31 22.42 6.74 10.07
N TYR A 32 22.59 6.44 8.79
CA TYR A 32 21.93 5.33 8.11
C TYR A 32 22.31 3.97 8.73
N GLY A 33 23.58 3.75 9.01
CA GLY A 33 24.06 2.52 9.65
C GLY A 33 23.49 2.34 11.06
N GLU A 34 23.37 3.40 11.86
CA GLU A 34 22.75 3.32 13.20
C GLU A 34 21.25 2.99 13.10
N VAL A 35 20.49 3.60 12.20
CA VAL A 35 19.08 3.30 12.02
C VAL A 35 18.92 1.85 11.54
N CYS A 36 19.73 1.38 10.59
CA CYS A 36 19.70 -0.02 10.14
C CYS A 36 20.06 -1.00 11.25
N LYS A 37 21.05 -0.69 12.09
CA LYS A 37 21.42 -1.49 13.24
C LYS A 37 20.26 -1.61 14.25
N ASN A 38 19.62 -0.49 14.58
CA ASN A 38 18.50 -0.45 15.51
C ASN A 38 17.29 -1.23 14.96
N PHE A 39 16.98 -1.05 13.67
CA PHE A 39 15.91 -1.79 13.01
C PHE A 39 16.22 -3.29 12.95
N ASN A 40 17.46 -3.68 12.65
CA ASN A 40 17.87 -5.08 12.66
C ASN A 40 17.74 -5.70 14.06
N ALA A 41 18.16 -4.99 15.11
CA ALA A 41 17.97 -5.45 16.49
C ALA A 41 16.48 -5.64 16.83
N PHE A 42 15.62 -4.73 16.38
CA PHE A 42 14.17 -4.83 16.52
C PHE A 42 13.63 -6.08 15.78
N THR A 43 14.01 -6.30 14.52
CA THR A 43 13.55 -7.47 13.73
C THR A 43 14.03 -8.79 14.30
N GLN A 44 15.17 -8.82 14.97
CA GLN A 44 15.63 -10.01 15.70
C GLN A 44 14.79 -10.27 16.96
N ALA A 45 14.43 -9.22 17.70
CA ALA A 45 13.58 -9.34 18.89
C ALA A 45 12.12 -9.70 18.54
N TYR A 46 11.65 -9.23 17.41
CA TYR A 46 10.31 -9.46 16.86
C TYR A 46 10.38 -10.15 15.50
N SER A 47 11.00 -11.34 15.47
CA SER A 47 11.29 -12.07 14.22
C SER A 47 10.03 -12.59 13.51
N ASP A 48 8.93 -12.77 14.23
CA ASP A 48 7.65 -13.22 13.71
C ASP A 48 6.54 -12.27 14.11
N VAL A 49 6.14 -11.41 13.18
CA VAL A 49 5.00 -10.49 13.30
C VAL A 49 3.79 -10.96 12.47
N GLY A 50 3.81 -12.21 12.01
CA GLY A 50 2.75 -12.77 11.17
C GLY A 50 2.82 -12.30 9.73
N ILE A 51 1.67 -12.34 9.05
CA ILE A 51 1.53 -11.99 7.65
C ILE A 51 0.91 -10.59 7.51
N THR A 52 1.31 -9.87 6.46
CA THR A 52 0.68 -8.59 6.12
C THR A 52 -0.76 -8.82 5.69
N TYR A 53 -1.67 -8.02 6.23
CA TYR A 53 -3.08 -8.10 5.90
C TYR A 53 -3.42 -7.16 4.75
N THR A 54 -3.63 -7.73 3.59
CA THR A 54 -3.91 -7.05 2.33
C THR A 54 -5.26 -7.52 1.78
N PRO A 55 -6.38 -6.86 2.15
CA PRO A 55 -7.72 -7.32 1.78
C PRO A 55 -8.05 -7.10 0.30
N ILE A 56 -7.25 -6.35 -0.43
CA ILE A 56 -7.49 -6.05 -1.84
C ILE A 56 -6.30 -6.55 -2.67
N ALA A 57 -6.59 -7.39 -3.67
CA ALA A 57 -5.61 -7.77 -4.66
C ALA A 57 -5.82 -6.99 -5.96
N ILE A 58 -4.75 -6.55 -6.59
CA ILE A 58 -4.73 -5.92 -7.90
C ILE A 58 -4.17 -6.94 -8.88
N ALA A 59 -5.02 -7.41 -9.79
CA ALA A 59 -4.63 -8.36 -10.82
C ALA A 59 -4.14 -7.62 -12.06
N LEU A 60 -2.91 -7.91 -12.46
CA LEU A 60 -2.22 -7.32 -13.59
C LEU A 60 -1.97 -8.36 -14.68
N ASP A 61 -1.77 -7.88 -15.89
CA ASP A 61 -1.34 -8.70 -16.99
C ASP A 61 0.11 -9.19 -16.79
N TYR A 62 0.36 -10.42 -17.17
CA TYR A 62 1.71 -10.99 -17.18
C TYR A 62 2.67 -10.26 -18.12
N TYR A 63 2.16 -9.72 -19.23
CA TYR A 63 2.97 -9.14 -20.31
C TYR A 63 3.17 -7.62 -20.18
N HIS A 64 2.29 -6.92 -19.45
CA HIS A 64 2.37 -5.49 -19.22
C HIS A 64 2.99 -5.22 -17.85
N GLY A 65 4.29 -5.44 -17.77
CA GLY A 65 5.05 -5.13 -16.57
C GLY A 65 4.91 -3.65 -16.21
N MET A 66 4.83 -3.35 -14.92
CA MET A 66 4.81 -1.98 -14.43
C MET A 66 6.17 -1.33 -14.63
N ASP A 67 6.34 -0.53 -15.66
CA ASP A 67 7.42 0.45 -15.71
C ASP A 67 6.96 1.73 -15.02
N ARG A 68 7.46 1.95 -13.83
CA ARG A 68 7.18 3.18 -13.07
C ARG A 68 8.07 4.36 -13.45
N GLN A 69 8.97 4.20 -14.39
CA GLN A 69 9.83 5.26 -14.87
C GLN A 69 9.59 5.50 -16.36
N PRO A 70 8.43 6.10 -16.75
CA PRO A 70 8.18 6.42 -18.13
C PRO A 70 9.22 7.45 -18.59
N SER A 71 10.09 7.04 -19.49
CA SER A 71 10.98 7.96 -20.20
C SER A 71 10.25 8.46 -21.45
N GLY A 72 9.71 9.67 -21.39
CA GLY A 72 9.03 10.29 -22.52
C GLY A 72 7.78 9.55 -23.00
N SER A 73 6.90 9.12 -22.09
CA SER A 73 5.68 8.35 -22.38
C SER A 73 5.93 7.00 -23.04
N LYS A 74 7.07 6.36 -22.73
CA LYS A 74 7.44 5.05 -23.26
C LYS A 74 7.93 4.13 -22.15
N ALA A 75 7.37 2.92 -22.08
CA ALA A 75 7.88 1.87 -21.21
C ALA A 75 9.31 1.51 -21.62
N PHE A 76 10.22 1.45 -20.64
CA PHE A 76 11.65 1.19 -20.85
C PHE A 76 12.31 2.10 -21.89
N GLY A 77 11.73 3.29 -22.13
CA GLY A 77 12.21 4.24 -23.15
C GLY A 77 11.99 3.81 -24.60
N LYS A 78 11.28 2.69 -24.85
CA LYS A 78 11.13 2.10 -26.19
C LYS A 78 9.69 1.88 -26.61
N PHE A 79 8.84 1.34 -25.73
CA PHE A 79 7.48 0.93 -26.06
C PHE A 79 6.50 2.03 -25.69
N ALA A 80 5.65 2.44 -26.64
CA ALA A 80 4.58 3.40 -26.35
C ALA A 80 3.60 2.79 -25.32
N TYR A 81 3.19 3.60 -24.34
CA TYR A 81 2.12 3.22 -23.45
C TYR A 81 0.79 3.12 -24.20
N ASN A 82 0.05 2.07 -23.91
CA ASN A 82 -1.36 1.99 -24.26
C ASN A 82 -2.25 2.51 -23.08
N SER A 83 -3.56 2.49 -23.27
CA SER A 83 -4.51 2.94 -22.24
C SER A 83 -4.46 2.07 -20.96
N GLY A 84 -4.16 0.78 -21.09
CA GLY A 84 -4.00 -0.13 -19.96
C GLY A 84 -2.75 0.14 -19.14
N ASP A 85 -1.62 0.43 -19.80
CA ASP A 85 -0.39 0.84 -19.13
C ASP A 85 -0.62 2.12 -18.32
N MET A 86 -1.28 3.12 -18.94
CA MET A 86 -1.62 4.37 -18.27
C MET A 86 -2.59 4.17 -17.10
N MET A 87 -3.55 3.27 -17.24
CA MET A 87 -4.44 2.90 -16.13
C MET A 87 -3.67 2.32 -14.95
N SER A 88 -2.76 1.40 -15.18
CA SER A 88 -1.92 0.79 -14.14
C SER A 88 -1.02 1.83 -13.48
N HIS A 89 -0.42 2.71 -14.25
CA HIS A 89 0.40 3.81 -13.76
C HIS A 89 -0.42 4.75 -12.85
N ASN A 90 -1.57 5.23 -13.33
CA ASN A 90 -2.46 6.13 -12.58
C ASN A 90 -3.02 5.45 -11.31
N LEU A 91 -3.26 4.15 -11.35
CA LEU A 91 -3.68 3.38 -10.18
C LEU A 91 -2.62 3.42 -9.08
N ILE A 92 -1.37 3.21 -9.44
CA ILE A 92 -0.27 3.21 -8.49
C ILE A 92 -0.03 4.62 -7.93
N ASP A 93 -0.09 5.65 -8.77
CA ASP A 93 0.02 7.04 -8.32
C ASP A 93 -1.15 7.45 -7.40
N MET A 94 -2.32 6.87 -7.58
CA MET A 94 -3.45 7.07 -6.69
C MET A 94 -3.23 6.40 -5.32
N ILE A 95 -2.62 5.22 -5.29
CA ILE A 95 -2.34 4.48 -4.04
C ILE A 95 -1.18 5.14 -3.28
N TRP A 96 -0.10 5.46 -3.99
CA TRP A 96 1.11 6.09 -3.41
C TRP A 96 1.43 7.42 -4.11
N PRO A 97 0.67 8.48 -3.80
CA PRO A 97 0.84 9.76 -4.46
C PRO A 97 2.22 10.38 -4.14
N GLY A 98 2.82 10.98 -5.14
CA GLY A 98 4.07 11.75 -4.97
C GLY A 98 5.33 10.93 -4.74
N THR A 99 5.28 9.61 -4.82
CA THR A 99 6.46 8.75 -4.66
C THR A 99 7.44 8.81 -5.84
N TRP A 100 6.99 9.32 -6.98
CA TRP A 100 7.81 9.41 -8.19
C TRP A 100 7.44 10.65 -9.01
N SER A 101 8.27 11.67 -9.01
CA SER A 101 8.27 12.61 -10.12
C SER A 101 9.35 12.18 -11.10
N VAL A 102 8.97 12.02 -12.36
CA VAL A 102 9.82 11.46 -13.42
C VAL A 102 10.66 12.52 -14.12
N GLU A 103 10.51 13.78 -13.73
CA GLU A 103 10.88 14.87 -14.62
C GLU A 103 12.37 15.15 -14.76
N SER A 104 13.25 14.67 -13.92
CA SER A 104 14.68 14.81 -14.17
C SER A 104 15.57 13.97 -13.26
N ARG A 105 16.20 12.98 -13.79
CA ARG A 105 17.35 12.31 -13.13
C ARG A 105 18.51 13.30 -13.00
N GLY A 106 18.61 13.97 -11.87
CA GLY A 106 19.75 14.83 -11.59
C GLY A 106 19.45 16.07 -10.77
N ASN A 107 18.26 16.65 -10.87
CA ASN A 107 17.85 17.84 -10.14
C ASN A 107 16.51 17.65 -9.38
N GLU A 108 16.10 16.42 -9.17
CA GLU A 108 14.83 16.10 -8.56
C GLU A 108 14.86 16.41 -7.07
N THR A 109 13.87 17.14 -6.63
CA THR A 109 13.50 17.17 -5.21
C THR A 109 12.42 16.12 -5.01
N GLY A 110 12.81 14.97 -4.48
CA GLY A 110 11.86 13.94 -4.05
C GLY A 110 11.21 14.33 -2.73
N ALA A 111 9.90 14.24 -2.63
CA ALA A 111 9.17 14.36 -1.38
C ALA A 111 8.50 13.01 -1.10
N LEU A 112 8.67 12.51 0.12
CA LEU A 112 7.84 11.41 0.60
C LEU A 112 6.50 11.97 1.05
N THR A 113 5.43 11.25 0.73
CA THR A 113 4.07 11.62 1.14
C THR A 113 3.35 10.40 1.71
N ASN A 114 2.45 10.63 2.65
CA ASN A 114 1.61 9.54 3.16
C ASN A 114 0.53 9.18 2.15
N GLY A 115 0.47 7.90 1.79
CA GLY A 115 -0.63 7.34 1.01
C GLY A 115 -1.96 7.38 1.79
N PRO A 116 -3.10 7.48 1.08
CA PRO A 116 -4.41 7.48 1.74
C PRO A 116 -4.87 6.08 2.16
N TYR A 117 -4.21 5.02 1.70
CA TYR A 117 -4.68 3.63 1.83
C TYR A 117 -3.71 2.71 2.58
N GLY A 118 -2.48 3.15 2.85
CA GLY A 118 -1.41 2.32 3.40
C GLY A 118 -1.04 1.12 2.51
N ASP A 119 -0.32 0.17 3.07
CA ASP A 119 0.06 -1.09 2.41
C ASP A 119 -1.07 -2.13 2.55
N SER A 120 -2.20 -1.87 1.88
CA SER A 120 -3.41 -2.70 1.98
C SER A 120 -3.71 -3.50 0.71
N PHE A 121 -2.71 -3.59 -0.19
CA PHE A 121 -2.87 -4.18 -1.51
C PHE A 121 -1.78 -5.21 -1.80
N ASP A 122 -2.19 -6.32 -2.44
CA ASP A 122 -1.27 -7.24 -3.10
C ASP A 122 -1.40 -7.14 -4.61
N PHE A 123 -0.35 -7.51 -5.32
CA PHE A 123 -0.38 -7.65 -6.78
C PHE A 123 -0.40 -9.12 -7.16
N LEU A 124 -1.33 -9.48 -8.04
CA LEU A 124 -1.48 -10.81 -8.60
C LEU A 124 -1.29 -10.77 -10.10
N LEU A 125 -0.91 -11.89 -10.68
CA LEU A 125 -1.06 -12.09 -12.11
C LEU A 125 -2.49 -12.55 -12.42
N GLN A 126 -3.03 -12.14 -13.58
CA GLN A 126 -4.39 -12.50 -14.01
C GLN A 126 -4.67 -14.02 -14.01
N ASN A 127 -3.63 -14.84 -14.18
CA ASN A 127 -3.73 -16.29 -14.23
C ASN A 127 -3.67 -16.97 -12.85
N ALA A 128 -3.74 -16.22 -11.76
CA ALA A 128 -3.73 -16.76 -10.40
C ALA A 128 -4.75 -17.92 -10.23
N SER A 129 -4.39 -18.89 -9.39
CA SER A 129 -5.25 -20.06 -9.14
C SER A 129 -6.54 -19.67 -8.40
N GLN A 130 -7.57 -20.51 -8.50
CA GLN A 130 -8.83 -20.28 -7.77
C GLN A 130 -8.61 -20.16 -6.26
N ALA A 131 -7.69 -20.94 -5.68
CA ALA A 131 -7.36 -20.88 -4.25
C ALA A 131 -6.76 -19.52 -3.88
N VAL A 132 -5.87 -18.98 -4.70
CA VAL A 132 -5.29 -17.63 -4.49
C VAL A 132 -6.36 -16.55 -4.62
N LEU A 133 -7.22 -16.60 -5.65
CA LEU A 133 -8.31 -15.64 -5.80
C LEU A 133 -9.22 -15.66 -4.57
N ASN A 134 -9.57 -16.85 -4.08
CA ASN A 134 -10.47 -17.00 -2.94
C ASN A 134 -9.88 -16.55 -1.58
N SER A 135 -8.58 -16.31 -1.51
CA SER A 135 -7.95 -15.76 -0.29
C SER A 135 -8.17 -14.25 -0.11
N TYR A 136 -8.64 -13.55 -1.15
CA TYR A 136 -8.89 -12.12 -1.09
C TYR A 136 -10.40 -11.81 -1.08
N PRO A 137 -10.88 -10.95 -0.18
CA PRO A 137 -12.27 -10.50 -0.20
C PRO A 137 -12.60 -9.60 -1.40
N ALA A 138 -11.60 -8.89 -1.97
CA ALA A 138 -11.79 -8.07 -3.15
C ALA A 138 -10.61 -8.18 -4.12
N ILE A 139 -10.91 -8.23 -5.43
CA ILE A 139 -9.93 -8.24 -6.52
C ILE A 139 -10.29 -7.16 -7.53
N VAL A 140 -9.29 -6.40 -7.95
CA VAL A 140 -9.40 -5.34 -8.97
C VAL A 140 -8.62 -5.79 -10.20
N LEU A 141 -9.26 -5.84 -11.37
CA LEU A 141 -8.54 -5.99 -12.63
C LEU A 141 -8.02 -4.62 -13.09
N SER A 142 -6.73 -4.55 -13.39
CA SER A 142 -6.06 -3.34 -13.84
C SER A 142 -5.14 -3.61 -15.03
N GLY A 143 -4.99 -2.62 -15.88
CA GLY A 143 -4.18 -2.71 -17.09
C GLY A 143 -4.98 -3.07 -18.33
N ASP A 144 -4.32 -3.60 -19.34
CA ASP A 144 -4.93 -4.09 -20.59
C ASP A 144 -4.93 -5.62 -20.58
N VAL A 145 -5.72 -6.18 -19.65
CA VAL A 145 -5.75 -7.63 -19.41
C VAL A 145 -6.67 -8.33 -20.39
N THR A 146 -6.13 -9.24 -21.20
CA THR A 146 -6.90 -10.16 -22.01
C THR A 146 -6.96 -11.52 -21.32
N LEU A 147 -8.14 -11.89 -20.83
CA LEU A 147 -8.36 -13.13 -20.12
C LEU A 147 -8.72 -14.27 -21.08
N THR A 148 -8.18 -15.45 -20.82
CA THR A 148 -8.66 -16.69 -21.46
C THR A 148 -10.05 -17.07 -20.92
N ALA A 149 -10.79 -17.89 -21.64
CA ALA A 149 -12.10 -18.39 -21.16
C ALA A 149 -12.01 -19.10 -19.79
N ALA A 150 -10.90 -19.79 -19.53
CA ALA A 150 -10.66 -20.44 -18.24
C ALA A 150 -10.45 -19.41 -17.10
N GLU A 151 -9.75 -18.31 -17.36
CA GLU A 151 -9.53 -17.22 -16.41
C GLU A 151 -10.84 -16.49 -16.12
N VAL A 152 -11.60 -16.12 -17.15
CA VAL A 152 -12.94 -15.55 -16.98
C VAL A 152 -13.81 -16.45 -16.10
N SER A 153 -13.80 -17.78 -16.35
CA SER A 153 -14.56 -18.74 -15.55
C SER A 153 -14.11 -18.77 -14.09
N ARG A 154 -12.80 -18.65 -13.80
CA ARG A 154 -12.28 -18.55 -12.43
C ARG A 154 -12.74 -17.28 -11.72
N TYR A 155 -12.68 -16.12 -12.36
CA TYR A 155 -13.16 -14.86 -11.76
C TYR A 155 -14.67 -14.89 -11.48
N LYS A 156 -15.46 -15.49 -12.38
CA LYS A 156 -16.90 -15.71 -12.13
C LYS A 156 -17.15 -16.65 -10.95
N ALA A 157 -16.40 -17.75 -10.88
CA ALA A 157 -16.49 -18.67 -9.74
C ALA A 157 -16.11 -18.00 -8.42
N TYR A 158 -15.07 -17.16 -8.42
CA TYR A 158 -14.69 -16.35 -7.28
C TYR A 158 -15.84 -15.44 -6.80
N VAL A 159 -16.51 -14.72 -7.72
CA VAL A 159 -17.66 -13.87 -7.37
C VAL A 159 -18.79 -14.71 -6.80
N LYS A 160 -19.17 -15.82 -7.46
CA LYS A 160 -20.24 -16.70 -6.97
C LYS A 160 -20.00 -17.27 -5.59
N GLN A 161 -18.74 -17.42 -5.17
CA GLN A 161 -18.35 -17.90 -3.86
C GLN A 161 -18.35 -16.82 -2.77
N GLY A 162 -18.51 -15.55 -3.13
CA GLY A 162 -18.61 -14.44 -2.16
C GLY A 162 -17.60 -13.32 -2.37
N GLY A 163 -16.69 -13.44 -3.35
CA GLY A 163 -15.69 -12.42 -3.67
C GLY A 163 -16.29 -11.16 -4.29
N ILE A 164 -15.60 -10.05 -4.16
CA ILE A 164 -15.92 -8.80 -4.84
C ILE A 164 -14.94 -8.59 -5.98
N LEU A 165 -15.45 -8.62 -7.21
CA LEU A 165 -14.64 -8.34 -8.41
C LEU A 165 -14.90 -6.91 -8.87
N VAL A 166 -13.85 -6.11 -8.96
CA VAL A 166 -13.88 -4.71 -9.41
C VAL A 166 -13.36 -4.67 -10.83
N LEU A 167 -14.21 -4.26 -11.77
CA LEU A 167 -13.94 -4.24 -13.21
C LEU A 167 -14.07 -2.83 -13.77
N ASN A 168 -13.08 -2.43 -14.56
CA ASN A 168 -13.25 -1.26 -15.42
C ASN A 168 -14.20 -1.60 -16.60
N THR A 169 -14.89 -0.59 -17.12
CA THR A 169 -15.78 -0.77 -18.28
C THR A 169 -15.07 -1.27 -19.53
N ALA A 170 -13.76 -1.13 -19.65
CA ALA A 170 -12.95 -1.71 -20.71
C ALA A 170 -13.01 -3.25 -20.78
N TYR A 171 -13.41 -3.92 -19.69
CA TYR A 171 -13.54 -5.38 -19.65
C TYR A 171 -14.94 -5.92 -19.98
N ARG A 172 -15.89 -5.07 -20.38
CA ARG A 172 -17.29 -5.46 -20.63
C ARG A 172 -17.44 -6.61 -21.61
N ASP A 173 -16.64 -6.65 -22.67
CA ASP A 173 -16.73 -7.68 -23.68
C ASP A 173 -16.25 -9.04 -23.20
N GLN A 174 -15.38 -9.06 -22.20
CA GLN A 174 -14.89 -10.28 -21.56
C GLN A 174 -15.88 -10.84 -20.51
N PHE A 175 -16.77 -9.97 -19.98
CA PHE A 175 -17.80 -10.30 -18.99
C PHE A 175 -19.19 -9.85 -19.46
N PRO A 176 -19.69 -10.43 -20.57
CA PRO A 176 -20.91 -9.93 -21.23
C PRO A 176 -22.18 -10.09 -20.40
N GLU A 177 -22.20 -10.90 -19.37
CA GLU A 177 -23.31 -11.03 -18.42
C GLU A 177 -23.42 -9.85 -17.44
N TYR A 178 -22.32 -9.15 -17.17
CA TYR A 178 -22.32 -8.01 -16.25
C TYR A 178 -22.63 -6.71 -17.01
N LYS A 179 -23.90 -6.60 -17.47
CA LYS A 179 -24.39 -5.47 -18.25
C LYS A 179 -25.22 -4.52 -17.41
N GLY A 180 -25.23 -3.27 -17.79
CA GLY A 180 -26.07 -2.25 -17.19
C GLY A 180 -25.55 -0.85 -17.43
N THR A 181 -26.35 0.14 -17.04
CA THR A 181 -26.00 1.56 -17.13
C THR A 181 -25.30 1.99 -15.86
N LEU A 182 -24.14 2.61 -16.00
CA LEU A 182 -23.44 3.20 -14.86
C LEU A 182 -24.21 4.41 -14.35
N LYS A 183 -24.35 4.50 -13.03
CA LYS A 183 -24.80 5.69 -12.32
C LYS A 183 -23.59 6.27 -11.59
N ASN A 184 -23.28 7.55 -11.83
CA ASN A 184 -22.09 8.17 -11.26
C ASN A 184 -20.80 7.36 -11.49
N ASN A 185 -20.60 6.88 -12.72
CA ASN A 185 -19.46 6.05 -13.12
C ASN A 185 -19.33 4.72 -12.39
N ARG A 186 -20.41 4.17 -11.82
CA ARG A 186 -20.41 2.90 -11.09
C ARG A 186 -21.69 2.10 -11.35
N LEU A 187 -21.57 0.77 -11.34
CA LEU A 187 -22.65 -0.20 -11.38
C LEU A 187 -22.29 -1.38 -10.47
N ASP A 188 -23.13 -1.70 -9.50
CA ASP A 188 -23.00 -2.87 -8.64
C ASP A 188 -23.95 -3.97 -9.11
N ILE A 189 -23.43 -5.17 -9.31
CA ILE A 189 -24.15 -6.34 -9.80
C ILE A 189 -23.96 -7.50 -8.83
N ALA A 190 -25.01 -7.99 -8.20
CA ALA A 190 -24.95 -9.20 -7.38
C ALA A 190 -24.83 -10.44 -8.27
N ASP A 191 -23.94 -11.37 -7.93
CA ASP A 191 -23.82 -12.69 -8.58
C ASP A 191 -23.44 -13.75 -7.54
N GLY A 192 -24.34 -14.69 -7.30
CA GLY A 192 -24.18 -15.70 -6.27
C GLY A 192 -24.10 -15.07 -4.86
N LYS A 193 -23.04 -15.37 -4.13
CA LYS A 193 -22.79 -14.82 -2.79
C LYS A 193 -21.99 -13.51 -2.79
N GLY A 194 -21.39 -13.15 -3.93
CA GLY A 194 -20.55 -11.98 -4.12
C GLY A 194 -21.17 -10.91 -4.99
N LYS A 195 -20.34 -10.02 -5.48
CA LYS A 195 -20.76 -8.97 -6.40
C LYS A 195 -19.65 -8.54 -7.35
N VAL A 196 -20.05 -7.97 -8.47
CA VAL A 196 -19.17 -7.22 -9.36
C VAL A 196 -19.44 -5.72 -9.15
N ILE A 197 -18.38 -4.95 -9.02
CA ILE A 197 -18.42 -3.48 -9.07
C ILE A 197 -17.80 -3.07 -10.39
N MET A 198 -18.61 -2.64 -11.34
CA MET A 198 -18.12 -2.09 -12.60
C MET A 198 -18.00 -0.58 -12.48
N TYR A 199 -16.88 -0.02 -12.95
CA TYR A 199 -16.63 1.41 -12.92
C TYR A 199 -16.08 1.90 -14.26
N GLY A 200 -16.25 3.19 -14.53
CA GLY A 200 -15.85 3.82 -15.80
C GLY A 200 -15.41 5.27 -15.64
N PRO A 201 -15.11 5.93 -16.74
CA PRO A 201 -15.06 5.38 -18.10
C PRO A 201 -13.86 4.43 -18.35
N ASP A 202 -13.78 3.89 -19.59
CA ASP A 202 -12.74 2.94 -19.98
C ASP A 202 -11.34 3.44 -19.63
N TYR A 203 -10.56 2.58 -18.99
CA TYR A 203 -9.18 2.83 -18.52
C TYR A 203 -9.02 4.00 -17.52
N SER A 204 -10.08 4.61 -17.03
CA SER A 204 -10.00 5.64 -16.00
C SER A 204 -9.93 5.03 -14.60
N VAL A 205 -9.15 5.64 -13.70
CA VAL A 205 -9.08 5.28 -12.27
C VAL A 205 -9.88 6.22 -11.37
N GLN A 206 -10.55 7.23 -11.94
CA GLN A 206 -11.21 8.30 -11.19
C GLN A 206 -12.23 7.80 -10.15
N ALA A 207 -13.05 6.80 -10.50
CA ALA A 207 -14.05 6.25 -9.58
C ALA A 207 -13.46 5.27 -8.56
N LEU A 208 -12.26 4.75 -8.81
CA LEU A 208 -11.66 3.65 -8.06
C LEU A 208 -11.28 4.05 -6.63
N GLY A 209 -10.87 5.30 -6.42
CA GLY A 209 -10.53 5.81 -5.08
C GLY A 209 -11.68 5.72 -4.08
N GLY A 210 -12.92 6.00 -4.52
CA GLY A 210 -14.11 5.82 -3.70
C GLY A 210 -14.40 4.35 -3.39
N ILE A 211 -14.21 3.48 -4.40
CA ILE A 211 -14.37 2.02 -4.24
C ILE A 211 -13.34 1.48 -3.24
N PHE A 212 -12.08 1.89 -3.34
CA PHE A 212 -11.04 1.48 -2.38
C PHE A 212 -11.37 1.88 -0.94
N LYS A 213 -11.82 3.12 -0.73
CA LYS A 213 -12.27 3.57 0.60
C LYS A 213 -13.37 2.70 1.17
N GLU A 214 -14.39 2.37 0.36
CA GLU A 214 -15.48 1.49 0.75
C GLU A 214 -14.98 0.08 1.12
N LEU A 215 -14.13 -0.50 0.28
CA LEU A 215 -13.59 -1.83 0.50
C LEU A 215 -12.70 -1.89 1.76
N LEU A 216 -11.84 -0.89 1.96
CA LEU A 216 -10.99 -0.82 3.14
C LEU A 216 -11.81 -0.58 4.41
N GLN A 217 -12.82 0.28 4.38
CA GLN A 217 -13.75 0.45 5.52
C GLN A 217 -14.46 -0.85 5.89
N LYS A 218 -14.74 -1.70 4.91
CA LYS A 218 -15.41 -2.98 5.12
C LYS A 218 -14.48 -4.07 5.65
N PHE A 219 -13.25 -4.12 5.18
CA PHE A 219 -12.38 -5.27 5.40
C PHE A 219 -11.18 -5.00 6.31
N MET A 220 -10.69 -3.75 6.39
CA MET A 220 -9.60 -3.43 7.31
C MET A 220 -10.09 -3.44 8.75
N PRO A 221 -9.35 -4.10 9.67
CA PRO A 221 -9.72 -4.13 11.08
C PRO A 221 -9.36 -2.85 11.82
N PHE A 222 -8.76 -1.86 11.14
CA PHE A 222 -8.39 -0.57 11.71
C PHE A 222 -8.83 0.58 10.81
N SER A 223 -9.17 1.69 11.45
CA SER A 223 -9.30 2.99 10.79
C SER A 223 -8.33 4.00 11.39
N PHE A 224 -7.95 5.00 10.58
CA PHE A 224 -6.94 6.00 10.93
C PHE A 224 -7.53 7.40 10.81
N SER A 225 -7.21 8.28 11.75
CA SER A 225 -7.80 9.63 11.81
C SER A 225 -7.26 10.59 10.74
N THR A 226 -6.17 10.25 10.10
CA THR A 226 -5.52 11.04 9.03
C THR A 226 -4.77 10.13 8.07
N ASN A 227 -4.42 10.65 6.90
CA ASN A 227 -3.53 9.93 5.98
C ASN A 227 -2.18 9.69 6.63
N ILE A 228 -1.84 8.45 6.76
CA ILE A 228 -0.60 7.95 7.33
C ILE A 228 -0.22 6.67 6.60
N GLU A 229 1.04 6.50 6.28
CA GLU A 229 1.51 5.22 5.78
C GLU A 229 1.36 4.18 6.86
N HIS A 230 0.72 3.06 6.55
CA HIS A 230 0.44 2.04 7.55
C HIS A 230 0.47 0.63 6.98
N ILE A 231 0.86 -0.30 7.83
CA ILE A 231 0.88 -1.73 7.55
C ILE A 231 0.20 -2.44 8.71
N VAL A 232 -0.67 -3.39 8.41
CA VAL A 232 -1.27 -4.26 9.41
C VAL A 232 -0.76 -5.67 9.20
N ASN A 233 -0.12 -6.24 10.22
CA ASN A 233 0.26 -7.65 10.23
C ASN A 233 -0.64 -8.41 11.20
N VAL A 234 -1.00 -9.63 10.83
CA VAL A 234 -1.89 -10.50 11.61
C VAL A 234 -1.15 -11.77 12.00
N LYS A 235 -1.23 -12.10 13.28
CA LYS A 235 -0.71 -13.33 13.88
C LYS A 235 -1.73 -13.81 14.93
N ASP A 236 -1.75 -15.10 15.23
CA ASP A 236 -2.68 -15.67 16.22
C ASP A 236 -2.67 -14.91 17.54
N GLY A 237 -3.81 -14.31 17.88
CA GLY A 237 -3.99 -13.50 19.09
C GLY A 237 -3.35 -12.11 19.07
N TYR A 238 -2.70 -11.71 17.95
CA TYR A 238 -2.03 -10.42 17.83
C TYR A 238 -2.31 -9.74 16.50
N MET A 239 -2.30 -8.42 16.50
CA MET A 239 -2.14 -7.60 15.29
C MET A 239 -1.09 -6.54 15.54
N TYR A 240 -0.25 -6.31 14.56
CA TYR A 240 0.78 -5.27 14.59
C TYR A 240 0.39 -4.18 13.59
N VAL A 241 0.31 -2.95 14.08
CA VAL A 241 0.01 -1.78 13.24
C VAL A 241 1.26 -0.91 13.18
N THR A 242 1.95 -0.94 12.06
CA THR A 242 3.06 -0.04 11.79
C THR A 242 2.51 1.26 11.22
N LEU A 243 2.93 2.37 11.77
CA LEU A 243 2.60 3.73 11.34
C LEU A 243 3.88 4.45 10.94
N ILE A 244 3.89 5.10 9.78
CA ILE A 244 5.05 5.82 9.28
C ILE A 244 4.59 7.19 8.82
N ASN A 245 5.17 8.27 9.38
CA ASN A 245 4.92 9.60 8.87
C ASN A 245 5.92 9.94 7.76
N SER A 246 5.52 9.75 6.52
CA SER A 246 6.34 10.06 5.35
C SER A 246 6.26 11.52 4.91
N ASP A 247 5.28 12.30 5.40
CA ASP A 247 5.15 13.71 5.04
C ASP A 247 6.26 14.56 5.66
N GLY A 248 6.69 15.58 4.92
CA GLY A 248 7.64 16.60 5.41
C GLY A 248 9.11 16.19 5.30
N VAL A 249 9.43 15.08 4.66
CA VAL A 249 10.81 14.72 4.30
C VAL A 249 11.01 15.00 2.83
N THR A 250 11.93 15.90 2.50
CA THR A 250 12.31 16.21 1.11
C THR A 250 13.80 16.02 0.93
N LYS A 251 14.20 15.66 -0.27
CA LYS A 251 15.58 15.41 -0.60
C LYS A 251 15.88 15.71 -2.07
N THR A 252 16.99 16.39 -2.31
CA THR A 252 17.58 16.49 -3.64
C THR A 252 18.49 15.29 -3.90
N SER A 253 18.76 14.99 -5.17
CA SER A 253 19.50 13.80 -5.63
C SER A 253 20.81 13.56 -4.89
N HIS A 254 21.60 14.47 -4.51
CA HIS A 254 22.84 14.30 -3.73
C HIS A 254 22.86 15.11 -2.41
N GLY A 255 21.70 15.67 -2.05
CA GLY A 255 21.57 16.53 -0.88
C GLY A 255 21.31 15.78 0.42
N THR A 256 21.44 16.52 1.51
CA THR A 256 20.96 16.09 2.83
C THR A 256 19.43 16.21 2.86
N PRO A 257 18.70 15.29 3.50
CA PRO A 257 17.27 15.43 3.69
C PRO A 257 16.92 16.70 4.45
N ILE A 258 15.86 17.34 4.02
CA ILE A 258 15.24 18.48 4.69
C ILE A 258 13.98 17.96 5.41
N VAL A 259 13.91 18.21 6.71
CA VAL A 259 12.79 17.76 7.55
C VAL A 259 11.97 18.96 7.98
N ASP A 260 10.71 19.00 7.56
CA ASP A 260 9.74 20.02 7.97
C ASP A 260 8.91 19.54 9.16
N ASN A 261 9.31 19.86 10.37
CA ASN A 261 8.63 19.46 11.60
C ASN A 261 7.19 19.99 11.73
N SER A 262 6.77 20.98 10.91
CA SER A 262 5.36 21.40 10.86
C SER A 262 4.42 20.31 10.35
N LYS A 263 4.96 19.28 9.70
CA LYS A 263 4.25 18.08 9.23
C LYS A 263 4.15 16.97 10.27
N THR A 264 4.49 17.25 11.53
CA THR A 264 4.23 16.34 12.65
C THR A 264 2.74 15.99 12.70
N LYS A 265 2.42 14.71 12.82
CA LYS A 265 1.04 14.20 12.84
C LYS A 265 0.73 13.48 14.14
N THR A 266 -0.44 13.75 14.70
CA THR A 266 -1.05 12.88 15.71
C THR A 266 -2.07 11.98 15.02
N VAL A 267 -1.80 10.69 15.05
CA VAL A 267 -2.63 9.66 14.41
C VAL A 267 -3.37 8.89 15.48
N THR A 268 -4.68 8.81 15.35
CA THR A 268 -5.50 7.91 16.16
C THR A 268 -5.84 6.67 15.34
N THR A 269 -5.39 5.51 15.80
CA THR A 269 -5.85 4.21 15.29
C THR A 269 -7.09 3.79 16.06
N SER A 270 -8.08 3.27 15.34
CA SER A 270 -9.31 2.74 15.94
C SER A 270 -9.51 1.32 15.45
N TYR A 271 -9.50 0.34 16.38
CA TYR A 271 -9.83 -1.04 16.03
C TYR A 271 -11.33 -1.17 15.79
N THR A 272 -11.69 -1.72 14.62
CA THR A 272 -13.08 -1.87 14.17
C THR A 272 -13.54 -3.33 14.13
N GLY A 273 -12.64 -4.27 14.45
CA GLY A 273 -12.97 -5.71 14.49
C GLY A 273 -13.76 -6.11 15.73
N SER A 274 -14.08 -7.39 15.80
CA SER A 274 -14.95 -7.96 16.85
C SER A 274 -14.21 -8.53 18.05
N LEU A 275 -12.88 -8.68 17.98
CA LEU A 275 -12.10 -9.26 19.07
C LEU A 275 -11.95 -8.26 20.23
N ALA A 276 -11.96 -8.76 21.46
CA ALA A 276 -11.73 -7.91 22.62
C ALA A 276 -10.23 -7.63 22.80
N ILE A 277 -9.84 -6.35 22.80
CA ILE A 277 -8.47 -5.94 23.05
C ILE A 277 -8.09 -6.22 24.50
N ALA A 278 -7.03 -7.00 24.73
CA ALA A 278 -6.45 -7.25 26.03
C ALA A 278 -5.43 -6.17 26.42
N SER A 279 -4.55 -5.79 25.49
CA SER A 279 -3.55 -4.73 25.68
C SER A 279 -3.08 -4.16 24.37
N VAL A 280 -2.52 -2.95 24.41
CA VAL A 280 -1.76 -2.35 23.29
C VAL A 280 -0.44 -1.82 23.83
N LYS A 281 0.64 -2.05 23.10
CA LYS A 281 1.98 -1.52 23.39
C LYS A 281 2.58 -0.91 22.13
N GLU A 282 3.30 0.17 22.27
CA GLU A 282 4.20 0.63 21.22
C GLU A 282 5.56 -0.04 21.47
N ILE A 283 6.05 -0.82 20.48
CA ILE A 283 7.15 -1.76 20.66
C ILE A 283 8.44 -1.34 19.95
N TYR A 284 8.42 -0.30 19.11
CA TYR A 284 9.59 0.16 18.35
C TYR A 284 10.29 1.35 19.03
N GLY A 285 9.56 2.41 19.34
CA GLY A 285 10.10 3.63 19.95
C GLY A 285 9.97 3.68 21.48
N GLY A 286 9.35 2.67 22.10
CA GLY A 286 9.15 2.61 23.56
C GLY A 286 8.20 3.68 24.11
N ARG A 287 7.32 4.24 23.27
CA ARG A 287 6.37 5.28 23.67
C ARG A 287 5.27 4.69 24.55
N ASN A 288 4.93 5.41 25.61
CA ASN A 288 3.73 5.06 26.39
C ASN A 288 2.47 5.42 25.59
N VAL A 289 1.60 4.45 25.39
CA VAL A 289 0.33 4.63 24.70
C VAL A 289 -0.84 4.29 25.62
N ALA A 290 -1.87 5.12 25.61
CA ALA A 290 -3.11 4.85 26.34
C ALA A 290 -4.17 4.30 25.39
N VAL A 291 -4.90 3.28 25.85
CA VAL A 291 -6.02 2.70 25.12
C VAL A 291 -7.32 3.27 25.68
N ASN A 292 -8.06 4.01 24.87
CA ASN A 292 -9.35 4.58 25.23
C ASN A 292 -10.44 4.04 24.29
N SER A 293 -11.27 3.13 24.76
CA SER A 293 -12.36 2.55 23.95
C SER A 293 -11.88 1.99 22.60
N GLY A 294 -10.78 1.24 22.59
CA GLY A 294 -10.21 0.64 21.37
C GLY A 294 -9.42 1.62 20.49
N LYS A 295 -9.25 2.85 20.94
CA LYS A 295 -8.49 3.90 20.22
C LYS A 295 -7.14 4.12 20.89
N VAL A 296 -6.12 4.29 20.04
CA VAL A 296 -4.75 4.62 20.48
C VAL A 296 -4.26 5.79 19.64
N SER A 297 -3.70 6.79 20.29
CA SER A 297 -3.13 7.97 19.62
C SER A 297 -1.62 8.00 19.76
N VAL A 298 -0.93 8.27 18.65
CA VAL A 298 0.54 8.39 18.58
C VAL A 298 0.89 9.66 17.80
N THR A 299 1.86 10.42 18.31
CA THR A 299 2.41 11.58 17.59
C THR A 299 3.72 11.18 16.93
N LEU A 300 3.83 11.44 15.63
CA LEU A 300 4.97 11.10 14.78
C LEU A 300 5.48 12.35 14.06
N LYS A 301 6.76 12.65 14.23
CA LYS A 301 7.47 13.62 13.39
C LYS A 301 7.66 13.05 11.97
N PRO A 302 7.99 13.89 10.98
CA PRO A 302 8.43 13.42 9.66
C PRO A 302 9.56 12.38 9.76
N GLY A 303 9.42 11.26 9.06
CA GLY A 303 10.35 10.13 9.08
C GLY A 303 10.19 9.17 10.27
N GLU A 304 9.42 9.52 11.30
CA GLU A 304 9.25 8.64 12.46
C GLU A 304 8.29 7.48 12.21
N ILE A 305 8.60 6.38 12.92
CA ILE A 305 7.82 5.13 12.91
C ILE A 305 7.27 4.87 14.30
N ALA A 306 6.09 4.29 14.38
CA ALA A 306 5.58 3.61 15.56
C ALA A 306 5.04 2.24 15.18
N ILE A 307 5.25 1.22 16.02
CA ILE A 307 4.69 -0.10 15.84
C ILE A 307 3.85 -0.44 17.06
N LEU A 308 2.54 -0.55 16.84
CA LEU A 308 1.57 -0.86 17.88
C LEU A 308 1.28 -2.36 17.85
N GLU A 309 1.62 -3.06 18.92
CA GLU A 309 1.23 -4.44 19.16
C GLU A 309 -0.12 -4.47 19.87
N TYR A 310 -1.15 -4.96 19.19
CA TYR A 310 -2.46 -5.25 19.75
C TYR A 310 -2.52 -6.71 20.14
N ARG A 311 -2.79 -6.99 21.41
CA ARG A 311 -3.06 -8.33 21.89
C ARG A 311 -4.55 -8.49 22.15
N PHE A 312 -5.12 -9.58 21.70
CA PHE A 312 -6.54 -9.92 21.89
C PHE A 312 -6.74 -11.01 22.94
N LYS A 313 -7.97 -11.06 23.52
CA LYS A 313 -8.37 -12.06 24.50
C LYS A 313 -8.79 -13.35 23.83
#